data_9affd594f7bd64f8daef91ea3e568020
#
_entry.id   9affd594f7bd64f8daef91ea3e568020
#
_cell.length_a   1.000
_cell.length_b   1.000
_cell.length_c   1.000
_cell.angle_alpha   90.00
_cell.angle_beta   90.00
_cell.angle_gamma   90.00
#
_symmetry.space_group_name_H-M   'P 1'
#
loop_
_entity.id
_entity.type
_entity.pdbx_description
1 polymer ?
#
loop_
_entity_poly.entity_id
_entity_poly.type
_entity_poly.pdbx_seq_one_letter_code
_entity_poly.pdbx_strand_id
1 'polypeptide(L)'
;MYHFPGFHYIHNLPQAERLEHSFRRYLTRKIGFESVMRIRCTHGLAIHTFHGNFFVRSTDLLSLPNINPDAGFGLQVSIEESLTEVQNVCFQAALLYTSSKGKSNFLSQKVVQRSDTFSCY
;
A
#
# COMPACT_ATOMS: atom_id res chain seq x y z
N MET A 1 5.47 -12.14 -7.48
CA MET A 1 6.34 -11.97 -8.67
C MET A 1 6.76 -10.52 -8.74
N TYR A 2 8.06 -10.21 -8.83
CA TYR A 2 8.52 -8.83 -8.97
C TYR A 2 8.59 -8.48 -10.45
N HIS A 3 7.99 -7.36 -10.83
CA HIS A 3 8.02 -6.86 -12.19
C HIS A 3 8.99 -5.68 -12.25
N PHE A 4 10.02 -5.80 -13.06
CA PHE A 4 10.91 -4.69 -13.37
C PHE A 4 10.19 -3.75 -14.35
N PRO A 5 9.95 -2.49 -13.97
CA PRO A 5 9.26 -1.57 -14.87
C PRO A 5 10.15 -1.22 -16.07
N GLY A 6 9.55 -1.24 -17.25
CA GLY A 6 10.21 -0.88 -18.50
C GLY A 6 10.78 -2.06 -19.28
N PHE A 7 11.19 -1.75 -20.51
CA PHE A 7 11.85 -2.70 -21.41
C PHE A 7 13.37 -2.56 -21.27
N HIS A 8 14.05 -3.67 -20.96
CA HIS A 8 15.48 -3.67 -20.73
C HIS A 8 16.21 -4.36 -21.90
N TYR A 9 16.94 -3.58 -22.69
CA TYR A 9 17.74 -4.08 -23.80
C TYR A 9 19.21 -4.13 -23.39
N ILE A 10 19.80 -5.33 -23.39
CA ILE A 10 21.15 -5.57 -22.84
C ILE A 10 22.24 -4.75 -23.57
N HIS A 11 22.05 -4.47 -24.86
CA HIS A 11 22.99 -3.69 -25.67
C HIS A 11 22.87 -2.17 -25.48
N ASN A 12 21.89 -1.70 -24.71
CA ASN A 12 21.72 -0.29 -24.41
C ASN A 12 22.24 -0.02 -22.98
N LEU A 13 23.41 0.60 -22.87
CA LEU A 13 24.07 0.90 -21.60
C LEU A 13 23.17 1.57 -20.56
N PRO A 14 22.41 2.65 -20.87
CA PRO A 14 21.53 3.28 -19.87
C PRO A 14 20.41 2.37 -19.38
N GLN A 15 19.93 1.45 -20.20
CA GLN A 15 18.91 0.48 -19.79
C GLN A 15 19.49 -0.67 -18.97
N ALA A 16 20.69 -1.10 -19.30
CA ALA A 16 21.43 -2.12 -18.53
C ALA A 16 21.74 -1.59 -17.12
N GLU A 17 22.17 -0.35 -16.98
CA GLU A 17 22.42 0.30 -15.69
C GLU A 17 21.13 0.43 -14.85
N ARG A 18 20.00 0.79 -15.47
CA ARG A 18 18.69 0.82 -14.79
C ARG A 18 18.26 -0.55 -14.32
N LEU A 19 18.48 -1.59 -15.14
CA LEU A 19 18.18 -2.96 -14.76
C LEU A 19 19.06 -3.40 -13.58
N GLU A 20 20.37 -3.15 -13.64
CA GLU A 20 21.29 -3.47 -12.57
C GLU A 20 20.89 -2.76 -11.26
N HIS A 21 20.60 -1.47 -11.32
CA HIS A 21 20.16 -0.70 -10.17
C HIS A 21 18.86 -1.27 -9.56
N SER A 22 17.87 -1.56 -10.38
CA SER A 22 16.59 -2.14 -9.96
C SER A 22 16.77 -3.53 -9.35
N PHE A 23 17.63 -4.35 -9.96
CA PHE A 23 17.94 -5.70 -9.49
C PHE A 23 18.71 -5.67 -8.16
N ARG A 24 19.71 -4.81 -8.06
CA ARG A 24 20.44 -4.59 -6.81
C ARG A 24 19.52 -4.14 -5.67
N ARG A 25 18.62 -3.18 -5.95
CA ARG A 25 17.60 -2.73 -5.00
C ARG A 25 16.68 -3.87 -4.57
N TYR A 26 16.24 -4.68 -5.52
CA TYR A 26 15.40 -5.86 -5.24
C TYR A 26 16.08 -6.84 -4.28
N LEU A 27 17.37 -7.11 -4.46
CA LEU A 27 18.13 -8.04 -3.62
C LEU A 27 18.46 -7.49 -2.24
N THR A 28 18.67 -6.19 -2.12
CA THR A 28 19.15 -5.56 -0.88
C THR A 28 18.06 -4.91 -0.03
N ARG A 29 16.86 -4.70 -0.58
CA ARG A 29 15.75 -4.08 0.17
C ARG A 29 15.26 -4.98 1.30
N LYS A 30 14.75 -4.34 2.34
CA LYS A 30 14.13 -5.05 3.46
C LYS A 30 12.84 -5.74 2.99
N ILE A 31 12.58 -6.92 3.53
CA ILE A 31 11.38 -7.69 3.27
C ILE A 31 10.73 -8.02 4.62
N GLY A 32 9.41 -7.86 4.71
CA GLY A 32 8.59 -8.35 5.79
C GLY A 32 7.78 -9.56 5.33
N PHE A 33 7.60 -10.52 6.21
CA PHE A 33 6.89 -11.77 5.96
C PHE A 33 5.61 -11.84 6.80
N GLU A 34 4.68 -12.70 6.41
CA GLU A 34 3.44 -12.96 7.15
C GLU A 34 2.71 -11.66 7.52
N SER A 35 2.58 -10.80 6.55
CA SER A 35 2.09 -9.46 6.80
C SER A 35 0.57 -9.40 6.79
N VAL A 36 0.03 -8.62 7.69
CA VAL A 36 -1.40 -8.32 7.75
C VAL A 36 -1.56 -6.80 7.77
N MET A 37 -2.37 -6.29 6.85
CA MET A 37 -2.68 -4.86 6.78
C MET A 37 -4.16 -4.64 7.04
N ARG A 38 -4.44 -3.61 7.81
CA ARG A 38 -5.79 -3.15 8.10
C ARG A 38 -5.93 -1.68 7.76
N ILE A 39 -6.99 -1.36 7.02
CA ILE A 39 -7.25 0.02 6.60
C ILE A 39 -8.65 0.40 7.07
N ARG A 40 -8.74 1.55 7.69
CA ARG A 40 -9.98 2.13 8.22
C ARG A 40 -10.13 3.56 7.74
N CYS A 41 -11.36 3.99 7.56
CA CYS A 41 -11.73 5.36 7.26
C CYS A 41 -12.75 5.89 8.27
N THR A 42 -12.94 7.18 8.26
CA THR A 42 -13.98 7.86 9.05
C THR A 42 -15.36 7.35 8.65
N HIS A 43 -16.29 7.37 9.60
CA HIS A 43 -17.71 7.09 9.39
C HIS A 43 -18.27 7.98 8.26
N GLY A 44 -19.17 7.42 7.45
CA GLY A 44 -19.69 8.07 6.24
C GLY A 44 -18.90 7.75 4.97
N LEU A 45 -17.76 7.09 5.10
CA LEU A 45 -16.99 6.56 3.98
C LEU A 45 -16.93 5.04 4.03
N ALA A 46 -17.03 4.40 2.87
CA ALA A 46 -16.83 2.96 2.74
C ALA A 46 -15.72 2.64 1.74
N ILE A 47 -14.92 1.64 2.07
CA ILE A 47 -13.91 1.10 1.18
C ILE A 47 -14.52 -0.12 0.47
N HIS A 48 -14.67 -0.02 -0.85
CA HIS A 48 -15.30 -1.08 -1.64
C HIS A 48 -14.29 -1.98 -2.32
N THR A 49 -13.23 -1.40 -2.86
CA THR A 49 -12.29 -2.15 -3.69
C THR A 49 -10.86 -1.88 -3.25
N PHE A 50 -10.10 -2.96 -3.18
CA PHE A 50 -8.68 -2.92 -2.96
C PHE A 50 -7.95 -3.38 -4.21
N HIS A 51 -6.87 -2.67 -4.58
CA HIS A 51 -6.01 -3.01 -5.71
C HIS A 51 -4.59 -3.25 -5.22
N GLY A 52 -4.05 -4.41 -5.54
CA GLY A 52 -2.70 -4.79 -5.14
C GLY A 52 -2.52 -6.29 -5.10
N ASN A 53 -1.37 -6.72 -4.58
CA ASN A 53 -1.01 -8.13 -4.47
C ASN A 53 -1.24 -8.61 -3.02
N PHE A 54 -2.46 -9.01 -2.71
CA PHE A 54 -2.89 -9.46 -1.39
C PHE A 54 -4.10 -10.39 -1.48
N PHE A 55 -4.42 -11.03 -0.35
CA PHE A 55 -5.67 -11.74 -0.12
C PHE A 55 -6.56 -10.94 0.84
N VAL A 56 -7.81 -10.74 0.45
CA VAL A 56 -8.83 -10.14 1.33
C VAL A 56 -9.34 -11.23 2.28
N ARG A 57 -9.10 -11.08 3.58
CA ARG A 57 -9.61 -11.99 4.60
C ARG A 57 -10.97 -11.57 5.15
N SER A 58 -11.17 -10.29 5.28
CA SER A 58 -12.44 -9.67 5.68
C SER A 58 -12.53 -8.27 5.07
N THR A 59 -13.62 -7.57 5.27
CA THR A 59 -13.91 -6.26 4.68
C THR A 59 -12.80 -5.22 4.88
N ASP A 60 -12.03 -5.32 5.95
CA ASP A 60 -10.97 -4.35 6.29
C ASP A 60 -9.60 -4.99 6.55
N LEU A 61 -9.47 -6.32 6.36
CA LEU A 61 -8.26 -7.07 6.69
C LEU A 61 -7.66 -7.72 5.46
N LEU A 62 -6.46 -7.27 5.09
CA LEU A 62 -5.69 -7.74 3.95
C LEU A 62 -4.54 -8.63 4.44
N SER A 63 -4.44 -9.83 3.89
CA SER A 63 -3.32 -10.74 4.12
C SER A 63 -2.33 -10.63 2.98
N LEU A 64 -1.08 -10.33 3.30
CA LEU A 64 0.02 -10.12 2.37
C LEU A 64 1.05 -11.23 2.57
N PRO A 65 1.43 -11.97 1.52
CA PRO A 65 2.45 -13.01 1.66
C PRO A 65 3.80 -12.42 2.09
N ASN A 66 4.15 -11.29 1.52
CA ASN A 66 5.29 -10.49 1.92
C ASN A 66 5.03 -9.02 1.62
N ILE A 67 5.80 -8.16 2.27
CA ILE A 67 5.77 -6.72 2.03
C ILE A 67 7.19 -6.17 1.93
N ASN A 68 7.36 -5.13 1.14
CA ASN A 68 8.62 -4.44 0.95
C ASN A 68 8.39 -2.93 0.84
N PRO A 69 9.44 -2.09 0.98
CA PRO A 69 9.31 -0.64 0.97
C PRO A 69 8.78 -0.03 -0.34
N ASP A 70 8.84 -0.80 -1.43
CA ASP A 70 8.40 -0.37 -2.76
C ASP A 70 6.98 -0.85 -3.09
N ALA A 71 6.31 -1.54 -2.16
CA ALA A 71 4.94 -2.02 -2.36
C ALA A 71 3.95 -0.86 -2.28
N GLY A 72 3.07 -0.78 -3.27
CA GLY A 72 1.97 0.16 -3.33
C GLY A 72 0.61 -0.56 -3.34
N PHE A 73 -0.38 0.05 -2.74
CA PHE A 73 -1.75 -0.45 -2.68
C PHE A 73 -2.72 0.66 -3.02
N GLY A 74 -3.70 0.35 -3.86
CA GLY A 74 -4.78 1.26 -4.22
C GLY A 74 -6.07 0.91 -3.50
N LEU A 75 -6.87 1.92 -3.21
CA LEU A 75 -8.18 1.79 -2.57
C LEU A 75 -9.21 2.59 -3.36
N GLN A 76 -10.39 2.05 -3.49
CA GLN A 76 -11.54 2.79 -3.98
C GLN A 76 -12.48 3.06 -2.80
N VAL A 77 -12.74 4.33 -2.56
CA VAL A 77 -13.56 4.80 -1.44
C VAL A 77 -14.81 5.47 -2.02
N SER A 78 -15.97 5.15 -1.47
CA SER A 78 -17.23 5.85 -1.75
C SER A 78 -17.68 6.65 -0.54
N ILE A 79 -18.43 7.68 -0.81
CA ILE A 79 -19.11 8.50 0.20
C ILE A 79 -20.52 7.92 0.35
N GLU A 80 -20.84 7.36 1.51
CA GLU A 80 -22.15 6.77 1.80
C GLU A 80 -23.08 7.75 2.53
N GLU A 81 -22.53 8.68 3.30
CA GLU A 81 -23.27 9.68 4.05
C GLU A 81 -22.75 11.08 3.74
N SER A 82 -23.62 12.08 3.91
CA SER A 82 -23.22 13.47 3.73
C SER A 82 -22.12 13.86 4.72
N LEU A 83 -20.98 14.34 4.21
CA LEU A 83 -19.84 14.78 5.00
C LEU A 83 -19.97 16.22 5.48
N THR A 84 -21.14 16.84 5.37
CA THR A 84 -21.37 18.26 5.68
C THR A 84 -21.08 18.62 7.13
N GLU A 85 -21.21 17.67 8.05
CA GLU A 85 -20.92 17.85 9.47
C GLU A 85 -19.47 17.46 9.85
N VAL A 86 -18.75 16.79 8.95
CA VAL A 86 -17.41 16.26 9.20
C VAL A 86 -16.37 17.19 8.59
N GLN A 87 -15.69 17.97 9.41
CA GLN A 87 -14.64 18.89 8.94
C GLN A 87 -13.39 18.17 8.44
N ASN A 88 -13.10 16.97 8.93
CA ASN A 88 -11.88 16.23 8.60
C ASN A 88 -12.19 14.75 8.34
N VAL A 89 -11.67 14.24 7.24
CA VAL A 89 -11.70 12.83 6.90
C VAL A 89 -10.37 12.21 7.29
N CYS A 90 -10.42 11.08 7.99
CA CYS A 90 -9.26 10.37 8.46
C CYS A 90 -9.18 8.99 7.83
N PHE A 91 -8.00 8.63 7.36
CA PHE A 91 -7.65 7.27 6.97
C PHE A 91 -6.56 6.75 7.91
N GLN A 92 -6.72 5.53 8.37
CA GLN A 92 -5.73 4.86 9.19
C GLN A 92 -5.32 3.55 8.52
N ALA A 93 -4.04 3.39 8.26
CA ALA A 93 -3.45 2.13 7.82
C ALA A 93 -2.59 1.56 8.95
N ALA A 94 -2.80 0.30 9.28
CA ALA A 94 -2.01 -0.44 10.24
C ALA A 94 -1.43 -1.69 9.57
N LEU A 95 -0.15 -1.92 9.74
CA LEU A 95 0.59 -3.04 9.17
C LEU A 95 1.31 -3.78 10.28
N LEU A 96 1.04 -5.08 10.38
CA LEU A 96 1.77 -6.03 11.20
C LEU A 96 2.59 -6.92 10.27
N TYR A 97 3.87 -7.11 10.53
CA TYR A 97 4.73 -7.98 9.74
C TYR A 97 5.87 -8.55 10.55
N THR A 98 6.40 -9.69 10.12
CA THR A 98 7.59 -10.29 10.68
C THR A 98 8.80 -9.87 9.84
N SER A 99 9.78 -9.24 10.46
CA SER A 99 11.01 -8.85 9.76
C SER A 99 11.89 -10.06 9.48
N SER A 100 12.83 -9.93 8.54
CA SER A 100 13.84 -10.95 8.23
C SER A 100 14.71 -11.35 9.44
N LYS A 101 14.68 -10.57 10.53
CA LYS A 101 15.34 -10.88 11.80
C LYS A 101 14.45 -11.64 12.79
N GLY A 102 13.28 -12.13 12.36
CA GLY A 102 12.35 -12.88 13.20
C GLY A 102 11.60 -12.05 14.25
N LYS A 103 11.66 -10.72 14.16
CA LYS A 103 10.91 -9.82 15.07
C LYS A 103 9.62 -9.36 14.42
N SER A 104 8.52 -9.49 15.15
CA SER A 104 7.24 -8.89 14.76
C SER A 104 7.30 -7.37 14.94
N ASN A 105 6.88 -6.65 13.93
CA ASN A 105 6.85 -5.19 13.94
C ASN A 105 5.43 -4.71 13.62
N PHE A 106 5.04 -3.64 14.28
CA PHE A 106 3.77 -2.96 14.05
C PHE A 106 4.04 -1.54 13.57
N LEU A 107 3.45 -1.19 12.44
CA LEU A 107 3.47 0.15 11.87
C LEU A 107 2.04 0.66 11.76
N SER A 108 1.75 1.84 12.29
CA SER A 108 0.47 2.51 12.10
C SER A 108 0.71 3.92 11.58
N GLN A 109 -0.03 4.29 10.55
CA GLN A 109 -0.01 5.63 9.97
C GLN A 109 -1.43 6.17 9.88
N LYS A 110 -1.62 7.41 10.27
CA LYS A 110 -2.88 8.15 10.16
C LYS A 110 -2.69 9.31 9.18
N VAL A 111 -3.56 9.40 8.19
CA VAL A 111 -3.65 10.52 7.26
C VAL A 111 -4.95 11.25 7.53
N VAL A 112 -4.87 12.57 7.68
CA VAL A 112 -6.03 13.44 7.88
C VAL A 112 -6.12 14.37 6.69
N GLN A 113 -7.29 14.46 6.07
CA GLN A 113 -7.57 15.34 4.96
C GLN A 113 -8.85 16.15 5.24
N ARG A 114 -8.89 17.40 4.80
CA ARG A 114 -10.10 18.22 4.91
C ARG A 114 -11.17 17.72 3.94
N SER A 115 -12.41 17.75 4.39
CA SER A 115 -13.55 17.29 3.59
C SER A 115 -13.84 18.16 2.36
N ASP A 116 -13.45 19.44 2.38
CA ASP A 116 -13.60 20.40 1.28
C ASP A 116 -12.70 20.08 0.06
N THR A 117 -11.71 19.23 0.24
CA THR A 117 -10.81 18.78 -0.83
C THR A 117 -11.35 17.58 -1.62
N PHE A 118 -12.44 16.94 -1.16
CA PHE A 118 -13.11 15.85 -1.89
C PHE A 118 -14.06 16.44 -2.92
N SER A 119 -13.63 16.52 -4.17
CA SER A 119 -14.51 16.77 -5.29
C SER A 119 -15.05 15.42 -5.79
N CYS A 120 -16.37 15.26 -5.79
CA CYS A 120 -17.01 14.13 -6.47
C CYS A 120 -16.83 14.32 -7.98
N TYR A 121 -16.16 13.38 -8.63
CA TYR A 121 -16.20 13.19 -10.07
C TYR A 121 -17.19 12.08 -10.41
#